data_e8b91c8b69d2a360c9bc785957c900f3
#
_entry.id   e8b91c8b69d2a360c9bc785957c900f3
#
_cell.length_a   1.000
_cell.length_b   1.000
_cell.length_c   1.000
_cell.angle_alpha   90.00
_cell.angle_beta   90.00
_cell.angle_gamma   90.00
#
_symmetry.space_group_name_H-M   'P 1'
#
loop_
_entity.id
_entity.type
_entity.pdbx_description
1 polymer ?
#
loop_
_entity_poly.entity_id
_entity_poly.type
_entity_poly.pdbx_seq_one_letter_code
_entity_poly.pdbx_strand_id
1 'polypeptide(L)'
;MAGYQEERDGSEHSVSILFTRSAGEQAPVTAQLALLPDELGNKTAEIILNGQSLGTIQNFSEEGNAKLSEKQTTELLTALKGNASIEVVFGEFKEKVSDKGAAAAMLKMDEFQQRLNTPSALIRQGQEKHAVLAQQAAPKIEAVSVNNRQTTELKRGEKQFDAVLALLRKSNGTNEDAENYCYELHKDDVWNKQITLYPLTKGKVLAQAICSSSAYNYTNYYAVLDGKLSKVEQVLENRYNYADYDKNTHILKIEGSFKARGLGDCWHGQEAVWNGKTFILTKEYPSGSCKGFPGGAWGPLPTFVSELKVK
;
A
#
# COMPACT_ATOMS: atom_id res chain seq x y z
N MET A 1 3.46 -3.55 -13.70
CA MET A 1 4.54 -4.57 -13.61
C MET A 1 5.83 -3.87 -13.22
N ALA A 2 6.52 -4.35 -12.19
CA ALA A 2 7.81 -3.80 -11.77
C ALA A 2 8.90 -4.86 -11.89
N GLY A 3 10.02 -4.51 -12.52
CA GLY A 3 11.28 -5.26 -12.52
C GLY A 3 12.25 -4.64 -11.53
N TYR A 4 13.09 -5.44 -10.89
CA TYR A 4 14.06 -5.00 -9.90
C TYR A 4 15.44 -5.53 -10.24
N GLN A 5 16.48 -4.98 -9.60
CA GLN A 5 17.84 -5.48 -9.72
C GLN A 5 17.91 -6.99 -9.44
N GLU A 6 18.84 -7.65 -10.09
CA GLU A 6 19.19 -9.02 -9.74
C GLU A 6 19.79 -9.05 -8.34
N GLU A 7 19.35 -10.01 -7.52
CA GLU A 7 19.95 -10.21 -6.19
C GLU A 7 21.38 -10.70 -6.37
N ARG A 8 22.32 -9.95 -5.79
CA ARG A 8 23.72 -10.32 -5.63
C ARG A 8 24.09 -10.19 -4.16
N ASP A 9 24.89 -11.10 -3.65
CA ASP A 9 25.52 -10.92 -2.36
C ASP A 9 26.36 -9.65 -2.41
N GLY A 10 25.98 -8.62 -1.60
CA GLY A 10 26.66 -7.33 -1.52
C GLY A 10 26.25 -6.25 -2.53
N SER A 11 25.12 -6.41 -3.23
CA SER A 11 24.55 -5.30 -4.01
C SER A 11 24.03 -4.22 -3.07
N GLU A 12 24.70 -3.06 -3.06
CA GLU A 12 24.34 -1.89 -2.22
C GLU A 12 23.41 -0.92 -2.95
N HIS A 13 23.21 -1.09 -4.27
CA HIS A 13 22.50 -0.14 -5.11
C HIS A 13 21.17 -0.69 -5.59
N SER A 14 20.12 0.11 -5.43
CA SER A 14 18.76 -0.30 -5.74
C SER A 14 18.28 0.31 -7.04
N VAL A 15 17.85 -0.55 -7.97
CA VAL A 15 17.29 -0.18 -9.28
C VAL A 15 15.95 -0.86 -9.51
N SER A 16 14.97 -0.12 -10.02
CA SER A 16 13.69 -0.69 -10.43
C SER A 16 13.14 -0.02 -11.68
N ILE A 17 12.44 -0.78 -12.53
CA ILE A 17 11.69 -0.27 -13.69
C ILE A 17 10.22 -0.64 -13.52
N LEU A 18 9.33 0.35 -13.50
CA LEU A 18 7.88 0.18 -13.42
C LEU A 18 7.25 0.41 -14.80
N PHE A 19 6.53 -0.58 -15.30
CA PHE A 19 5.67 -0.46 -16.47
C PHE A 19 4.21 -0.33 -16.03
N THR A 20 3.53 0.70 -16.53
CA THR A 20 2.13 0.99 -16.21
C THR A 20 1.32 1.09 -17.49
N ARG A 21 0.14 0.46 -17.53
CA ARG A 21 -0.85 0.61 -18.59
C ARG A 21 -2.23 0.82 -17.97
N SER A 22 -2.82 1.96 -18.25
CA SER A 22 -4.18 2.27 -17.81
C SER A 22 -5.20 1.36 -18.49
N ALA A 23 -6.40 1.26 -17.95
CA ALA A 23 -7.54 0.61 -18.62
C ALA A 23 -7.97 1.43 -19.85
N GLY A 24 -8.68 0.79 -20.79
CA GLY A 24 -9.16 1.41 -22.03
C GLY A 24 -8.34 1.00 -23.27
N GLU A 25 -9.00 0.98 -24.41
CA GLU A 25 -8.49 0.39 -25.66
C GLU A 25 -7.19 1.03 -26.15
N GLN A 26 -7.11 2.35 -26.11
CA GLN A 26 -6.01 3.16 -26.64
C GLN A 26 -4.90 3.46 -25.61
N ALA A 27 -4.98 2.88 -24.39
CA ALA A 27 -4.03 3.21 -23.33
C ALA A 27 -2.62 2.70 -23.65
N PRO A 28 -1.60 3.59 -23.79
CA PRO A 28 -0.22 3.18 -24.00
C PRO A 28 0.36 2.57 -22.73
N VAL A 29 1.44 1.80 -22.88
CA VAL A 29 2.30 1.45 -21.74
C VAL A 29 3.29 2.57 -21.53
N THR A 30 3.43 3.02 -20.31
CA THR A 30 4.47 3.96 -19.88
C THR A 30 5.48 3.25 -18.97
N ALA A 31 6.71 3.71 -18.92
CA ALA A 31 7.72 3.18 -18.02
C ALA A 31 8.40 4.30 -17.23
N GLN A 32 8.84 3.94 -16.02
CA GLN A 32 9.63 4.79 -15.14
C GLN A 32 10.81 3.99 -14.59
N LEU A 33 11.94 4.66 -14.41
CA LEU A 33 13.12 4.16 -13.73
C LEU A 33 13.15 4.74 -12.32
N ALA A 34 13.41 3.92 -11.31
CA ALA A 34 13.70 4.34 -9.94
C ALA A 34 15.12 3.98 -9.56
N LEU A 35 15.82 4.92 -8.95
CA LEU A 35 17.15 4.80 -8.35
C LEU A 35 17.12 5.42 -6.96
N LEU A 36 18.00 5.01 -6.06
CA LEU A 36 18.13 5.70 -4.78
C LEU A 36 18.64 7.13 -4.98
N PRO A 37 18.00 8.15 -4.39
CA PRO A 37 18.37 9.56 -4.61
C PRO A 37 19.82 9.90 -4.28
N ASP A 38 20.34 9.32 -3.21
CA ASP A 38 21.72 9.57 -2.74
C ASP A 38 22.79 9.04 -3.70
N GLU A 39 22.44 8.10 -4.57
CA GLU A 39 23.34 7.47 -5.53
C GLU A 39 23.35 8.16 -6.89
N LEU A 40 22.42 9.08 -7.12
CA LEU A 40 22.18 9.70 -8.44
C LEU A 40 23.27 10.68 -8.89
N GLY A 41 24.22 11.05 -8.06
CA GLY A 41 25.35 11.92 -8.42
C GLY A 41 24.99 13.09 -9.36
N ASN A 42 25.13 12.91 -10.66
CA ASN A 42 24.82 13.91 -11.69
C ASN A 42 23.36 13.94 -12.14
N LYS A 43 22.44 13.23 -11.44
CA LYS A 43 21.00 13.13 -11.79
C LYS A 43 20.72 12.63 -13.22
N THR A 44 21.59 11.78 -13.76
CA THR A 44 21.44 11.12 -15.04
C THR A 44 21.71 9.62 -14.92
N ALA A 45 21.00 8.82 -15.73
CA ALA A 45 21.25 7.40 -15.87
C ALA A 45 21.18 6.99 -17.34
N GLU A 46 21.68 5.80 -17.66
CA GLU A 46 21.61 5.19 -18.98
C GLU A 46 21.12 3.76 -18.84
N ILE A 47 20.23 3.33 -19.72
CA ILE A 47 19.85 1.93 -19.87
C ILE A 47 20.61 1.32 -21.04
N ILE A 48 21.32 0.23 -20.77
CA ILE A 48 21.97 -0.60 -21.78
C ILE A 48 21.13 -1.86 -21.95
N LEU A 49 20.53 -2.04 -23.10
CA LEU A 49 19.70 -3.17 -23.47
C LEU A 49 20.45 -4.08 -24.44
N ASN A 50 20.72 -5.34 -24.07
CA ASN A 50 21.45 -6.29 -24.89
C ASN A 50 22.78 -5.73 -25.44
N GLY A 51 23.49 -4.95 -24.62
CA GLY A 51 24.76 -4.30 -24.97
C GLY A 51 24.64 -3.00 -25.78
N GLN A 52 23.43 -2.53 -26.06
CA GLN A 52 23.20 -1.27 -26.77
C GLN A 52 22.56 -0.22 -25.87
N SER A 53 23.08 1.02 -25.93
CA SER A 53 22.52 2.14 -25.18
C SER A 53 21.13 2.54 -25.70
N LEU A 54 20.19 2.70 -24.80
CA LEU A 54 18.88 3.31 -25.11
C LEU A 54 18.89 4.84 -24.93
N GLY A 55 20.08 5.43 -24.65
CA GLY A 55 20.25 6.85 -24.40
C GLY A 55 20.09 7.27 -22.95
N THR A 56 20.39 8.52 -22.70
CA THR A 56 20.41 9.12 -21.37
C THR A 56 19.02 9.40 -20.83
N ILE A 57 18.81 9.08 -19.56
CA ILE A 57 17.61 9.40 -18.78
C ILE A 57 17.96 10.56 -17.84
N GLN A 58 17.10 11.56 -17.80
CA GLN A 58 17.26 12.79 -17.03
C GLN A 58 15.98 13.15 -16.30
N ASN A 59 15.99 14.27 -15.58
CA ASN A 59 14.81 14.80 -14.86
C ASN A 59 14.27 13.85 -13.81
N PHE A 60 15.17 13.29 -13.01
CA PHE A 60 14.78 12.53 -11.81
C PHE A 60 14.09 13.44 -10.80
N SER A 61 13.00 12.95 -10.18
CA SER A 61 12.36 13.60 -9.05
C SER A 61 13.27 13.56 -7.81
N GLU A 62 12.83 14.23 -6.75
CA GLU A 62 13.53 14.19 -5.45
C GLU A 62 13.54 12.76 -4.87
N GLU A 63 12.51 11.96 -5.18
CA GLU A 63 12.42 10.55 -4.78
C GLU A 63 13.23 9.59 -5.68
N GLY A 64 14.00 10.10 -6.64
CA GLY A 64 14.82 9.29 -7.52
C GLY A 64 14.09 8.60 -8.67
N ASN A 65 12.94 9.11 -9.11
CA ASN A 65 12.15 8.53 -10.20
C ASN A 65 12.24 9.38 -11.48
N ALA A 66 12.42 8.74 -12.64
CA ALA A 66 12.40 9.40 -13.95
C ALA A 66 11.50 8.64 -14.95
N LYS A 67 10.81 9.38 -15.82
CA LYS A 67 10.03 8.80 -16.92
C LYS A 67 10.94 8.38 -18.06
N LEU A 68 10.69 7.20 -18.61
CA LEU A 68 11.32 6.75 -19.85
C LEU A 68 10.57 7.33 -21.06
N SER A 69 11.29 7.58 -22.15
CA SER A 69 10.68 7.94 -23.42
C SER A 69 9.85 6.77 -23.98
N GLU A 70 8.94 7.07 -24.92
CA GLU A 70 8.15 6.06 -25.62
C GLU A 70 9.04 5.04 -26.34
N LYS A 71 10.14 5.52 -26.98
CA LYS A 71 11.11 4.67 -27.66
C LYS A 71 11.76 3.70 -26.67
N GLN A 72 12.32 4.19 -25.57
CA GLN A 72 12.93 3.35 -24.52
C GLN A 72 11.95 2.32 -23.97
N THR A 73 10.71 2.75 -23.69
CA THR A 73 9.64 1.87 -23.19
C THR A 73 9.33 0.74 -24.19
N THR A 74 9.19 1.07 -25.47
CA THR A 74 8.86 0.10 -26.52
C THR A 74 9.98 -0.90 -26.75
N GLU A 75 11.24 -0.46 -26.76
CA GLU A 75 12.41 -1.33 -26.92
C GLU A 75 12.55 -2.30 -25.74
N LEU A 76 12.38 -1.82 -24.51
CA LEU A 76 12.37 -2.67 -23.32
C LEU A 76 11.25 -3.70 -23.35
N LEU A 77 10.01 -3.29 -23.64
CA LEU A 77 8.87 -4.22 -23.74
C LEU A 77 9.07 -5.28 -24.81
N THR A 78 9.68 -4.90 -25.94
CA THR A 78 9.97 -5.82 -27.04
C THR A 78 10.99 -6.87 -26.61
N ALA A 79 12.08 -6.45 -25.98
CA ALA A 79 13.13 -7.37 -25.50
C ALA A 79 12.62 -8.29 -24.38
N LEU A 80 11.80 -7.77 -23.47
CA LEU A 80 11.23 -8.50 -22.33
C LEU A 80 10.18 -9.59 -22.72
N LYS A 81 9.81 -9.68 -24.00
CA LYS A 81 9.03 -10.83 -24.52
C LYS A 81 9.85 -12.14 -24.54
N GLY A 82 11.17 -12.01 -24.60
CA GLY A 82 12.14 -13.09 -24.54
C GLY A 82 13.17 -12.82 -23.45
N ASN A 83 14.38 -13.35 -23.63
CA ASN A 83 15.49 -13.08 -22.73
C ASN A 83 16.11 -11.72 -23.06
N ALA A 84 16.30 -10.89 -22.05
CA ALA A 84 16.86 -9.56 -22.18
C ALA A 84 17.97 -9.32 -21.14
N SER A 85 19.10 -8.75 -21.58
CA SER A 85 20.11 -8.22 -20.65
C SER A 85 19.86 -6.73 -20.49
N ILE A 86 19.42 -6.32 -19.30
CA ILE A 86 19.12 -4.92 -18.98
C ILE A 86 20.09 -4.46 -17.91
N GLU A 87 20.92 -3.48 -18.22
CA GLU A 87 21.85 -2.85 -17.29
C GLU A 87 21.50 -1.38 -17.17
N VAL A 88 21.56 -0.85 -15.95
CA VAL A 88 21.38 0.56 -15.66
C VAL A 88 22.69 1.12 -15.13
N VAL A 89 23.20 2.14 -15.79
CA VAL A 89 24.44 2.83 -15.42
C VAL A 89 24.09 4.21 -14.88
N PHE A 90 24.61 4.54 -13.69
CA PHE A 90 24.42 5.83 -13.03
C PHE A 90 25.63 6.16 -12.15
N GLY A 91 26.22 7.32 -12.36
CA GLY A 91 27.50 7.66 -11.74
C GLY A 91 28.59 6.63 -12.09
N GLU A 92 29.20 6.05 -11.08
CA GLU A 92 30.20 4.97 -11.22
C GLU A 92 29.60 3.57 -11.10
N PHE A 93 28.26 3.47 -10.95
CA PHE A 93 27.55 2.23 -10.67
C PHE A 93 26.94 1.64 -11.93
N LYS A 94 26.86 0.31 -11.94
CA LYS A 94 26.25 -0.46 -13.00
C LYS A 94 25.50 -1.63 -12.42
N GLU A 95 24.16 -1.57 -12.49
CA GLU A 95 23.29 -2.57 -11.94
C GLU A 95 22.48 -3.29 -13.02
N LYS A 96 22.26 -4.58 -12.82
CA LYS A 96 21.51 -5.43 -13.73
C LYS A 96 20.07 -5.59 -13.26
N VAL A 97 19.11 -5.27 -14.12
CA VAL A 97 17.67 -5.48 -13.85
C VAL A 97 17.26 -6.85 -14.37
N SER A 98 16.59 -7.63 -13.53
CA SER A 98 16.13 -8.98 -13.88
C SER A 98 15.01 -8.94 -14.93
N ASP A 99 15.15 -9.77 -15.97
CA ASP A 99 14.11 -10.05 -16.96
C ASP A 99 13.21 -11.24 -16.57
N LYS A 100 13.56 -11.95 -15.47
CA LYS A 100 12.86 -13.15 -15.04
C LYS A 100 11.40 -12.89 -14.73
N GLY A 101 10.51 -13.62 -15.38
CA GLY A 101 9.08 -13.51 -15.18
C GLY A 101 8.42 -12.32 -15.91
N ALA A 102 9.17 -11.48 -16.62
CA ALA A 102 8.63 -10.32 -17.31
C ALA A 102 7.56 -10.67 -18.35
N ALA A 103 7.83 -11.66 -19.21
CA ALA A 103 6.85 -12.13 -20.20
C ALA A 103 5.57 -12.69 -19.54
N ALA A 104 5.70 -13.40 -18.42
CA ALA A 104 4.56 -13.91 -17.67
C ALA A 104 3.75 -12.78 -17.03
N ALA A 105 4.42 -11.75 -16.48
CA ALA A 105 3.76 -10.58 -15.93
C ALA A 105 3.03 -9.77 -17.00
N MET A 106 3.62 -9.58 -18.19
CA MET A 106 2.96 -8.94 -19.33
C MET A 106 1.75 -9.75 -19.82
N LEU A 107 1.86 -11.09 -19.88
CA LEU A 107 0.74 -11.95 -20.23
C LEU A 107 -0.41 -11.82 -19.22
N LYS A 108 -0.09 -11.75 -17.92
CA LYS A 108 -1.08 -11.55 -16.85
C LYS A 108 -1.74 -10.18 -16.92
N MET A 109 -0.98 -9.16 -17.32
CA MET A 109 -1.49 -7.81 -17.57
C MET A 109 -2.46 -7.76 -18.77
N ASP A 110 -2.15 -8.50 -19.85
CA ASP A 110 -3.05 -8.66 -21.00
C ASP A 110 -4.33 -9.43 -20.64
N GLU A 111 -4.19 -10.53 -19.89
CA GLU A 111 -5.33 -11.32 -19.41
C GLU A 111 -6.27 -10.47 -18.54
N PHE A 112 -5.73 -9.79 -17.52
CA PHE A 112 -6.51 -8.93 -16.62
C PHE A 112 -7.25 -7.84 -17.37
N GLN A 113 -6.64 -7.23 -18.39
CA GLN A 113 -7.24 -6.17 -19.18
C GLN A 113 -8.06 -6.69 -20.38
N GLN A 114 -8.28 -8.01 -20.48
CA GLN A 114 -9.03 -8.63 -21.60
C GLN A 114 -8.44 -8.26 -22.97
N ARG A 115 -7.11 -8.30 -23.11
CA ARG A 115 -6.41 -7.93 -24.35
C ARG A 115 -5.86 -9.13 -25.13
N LEU A 116 -5.93 -10.33 -24.58
CA LEU A 116 -5.41 -11.52 -25.26
C LEU A 116 -6.01 -11.66 -26.66
N ASN A 117 -5.18 -12.01 -27.65
CA ASN A 117 -5.50 -12.14 -29.06
C ASN A 117 -5.97 -10.86 -29.76
N THR A 118 -5.93 -9.71 -29.08
CA THR A 118 -6.21 -8.41 -29.74
C THR A 118 -4.93 -7.79 -30.29
N PRO A 119 -5.01 -6.79 -31.19
CA PRO A 119 -3.84 -6.05 -31.67
C PRO A 119 -3.10 -5.28 -30.54
N SER A 120 -3.78 -4.98 -29.44
CA SER A 120 -3.23 -4.23 -28.30
C SER A 120 -2.58 -5.11 -27.23
N ALA A 121 -2.58 -6.42 -27.39
CA ALA A 121 -1.88 -7.33 -26.47
C ALA A 121 -0.36 -7.14 -26.52
N LEU A 122 0.33 -7.29 -25.38
CA LEU A 122 1.79 -7.24 -25.32
C LEU A 122 2.42 -8.55 -25.76
N ILE A 123 1.85 -9.68 -25.36
CA ILE A 123 2.43 -11.01 -25.60
C ILE A 123 1.67 -11.79 -26.66
N ARG A 124 0.38 -12.07 -26.45
CA ARG A 124 -0.45 -12.83 -27.39
C ARG A 124 -1.25 -11.89 -28.28
N GLN A 125 -0.56 -11.27 -29.22
CA GLN A 125 -1.19 -10.42 -30.23
C GLN A 125 -2.02 -11.24 -31.22
N GLY A 126 -3.11 -10.69 -31.68
CA GLY A 126 -4.02 -11.29 -32.66
C GLY A 126 -4.91 -10.25 -33.31
N GLN A 127 -5.94 -10.70 -34.02
CA GLN A 127 -6.87 -9.85 -34.77
C GLN A 127 -8.29 -9.83 -34.16
N GLU A 128 -8.46 -10.42 -32.99
CA GLU A 128 -9.75 -10.44 -32.33
C GLU A 128 -10.21 -9.02 -31.96
N LYS A 129 -11.45 -8.73 -32.25
CA LYS A 129 -12.09 -7.46 -31.95
C LYS A 129 -13.14 -7.66 -30.86
N HIS A 130 -12.70 -7.77 -29.63
CA HIS A 130 -13.58 -7.77 -28.46
C HIS A 130 -13.27 -6.57 -27.57
N ALA A 131 -14.20 -6.23 -26.69
CA ALA A 131 -14.02 -5.11 -25.77
C ALA A 131 -12.89 -5.41 -24.79
N VAL A 132 -11.93 -4.52 -24.69
CA VAL A 132 -10.93 -4.53 -23.61
C VAL A 132 -11.53 -3.88 -22.37
N LEU A 133 -10.95 -4.19 -21.20
CA LEU A 133 -11.40 -3.64 -19.94
C LEU A 133 -11.42 -2.12 -19.96
N ALA A 134 -12.60 -1.54 -19.85
CA ALA A 134 -12.78 -0.09 -19.73
C ALA A 134 -12.36 0.39 -18.34
N GLN A 135 -11.98 1.66 -18.25
CA GLN A 135 -11.72 2.29 -16.96
C GLN A 135 -12.98 2.24 -16.11
N GLN A 136 -12.85 1.68 -14.91
CA GLN A 136 -13.92 1.63 -13.92
C GLN A 136 -13.90 2.92 -13.10
N ALA A 137 -15.06 3.50 -12.83
CA ALA A 137 -15.17 4.57 -11.86
C ALA A 137 -14.88 4.01 -10.45
N ALA A 138 -14.15 4.78 -9.64
CA ALA A 138 -13.93 4.41 -8.26
C ALA A 138 -15.26 4.30 -7.51
N PRO A 139 -15.47 3.29 -6.67
CA PRO A 139 -16.70 3.16 -5.88
C PRO A 139 -16.86 4.37 -4.97
N LYS A 140 -18.10 4.87 -4.86
CA LYS A 140 -18.43 5.99 -3.97
C LYS A 140 -18.74 5.46 -2.58
N ILE A 141 -17.98 5.89 -1.60
CA ILE A 141 -18.16 5.53 -0.19
C ILE A 141 -18.65 6.74 0.57
N GLU A 142 -19.76 6.58 1.27
CA GLU A 142 -20.30 7.62 2.14
C GLU A 142 -19.56 7.60 3.48
N ALA A 143 -19.06 8.76 3.89
CA ALA A 143 -18.48 9.00 5.20
C ALA A 143 -19.31 10.03 5.93
N VAL A 144 -19.33 10.00 7.26
CA VAL A 144 -20.14 10.91 8.08
C VAL A 144 -19.24 11.75 8.96
N SER A 145 -19.45 13.07 8.91
CA SER A 145 -18.77 14.01 9.80
C SER A 145 -19.19 13.80 11.25
N VAL A 146 -18.23 13.95 12.16
CA VAL A 146 -18.43 13.83 13.60
C VAL A 146 -18.30 15.21 14.24
N ASN A 147 -19.37 15.70 14.89
CA ASN A 147 -19.40 17.03 15.49
C ASN A 147 -18.52 17.09 16.75
N ASN A 148 -18.71 16.15 17.68
CA ASN A 148 -17.85 16.06 18.86
C ASN A 148 -16.63 15.19 18.53
N ARG A 149 -15.44 15.81 18.51
CA ARG A 149 -14.16 15.15 18.19
C ARG A 149 -13.21 15.16 19.38
N GLN A 150 -13.68 15.51 20.57
CA GLN A 150 -12.89 15.49 21.78
C GLN A 150 -12.67 14.03 22.21
N THR A 151 -11.46 13.53 22.00
CA THR A 151 -11.05 12.22 22.45
C THR A 151 -10.93 12.17 23.97
N THR A 152 -11.15 11.00 24.55
CA THR A 152 -10.97 10.75 25.98
C THR A 152 -9.97 9.61 26.16
N GLU A 153 -8.98 9.82 27.02
CA GLU A 153 -8.05 8.77 27.41
C GLU A 153 -8.47 8.21 28.76
N LEU A 154 -8.78 6.92 28.78
CA LEU A 154 -8.97 6.15 30.02
C LEU A 154 -7.62 5.57 30.43
N LYS A 155 -7.22 5.77 31.67
CA LYS A 155 -5.92 5.32 32.19
C LYS A 155 -6.09 4.14 33.12
N ARG A 156 -5.11 3.25 33.11
CA ARG A 156 -5.04 2.12 34.05
C ARG A 156 -5.19 2.60 35.49
N GLY A 157 -6.03 1.92 36.28
CA GLY A 157 -6.39 2.28 37.66
C GLY A 157 -7.68 3.09 37.78
N GLU A 158 -8.25 3.57 36.66
CA GLU A 158 -9.57 4.16 36.66
C GLU A 158 -10.65 3.08 36.52
N LYS A 159 -11.74 3.18 37.27
CA LYS A 159 -12.85 2.21 37.19
C LYS A 159 -13.41 2.05 35.80
N GLN A 160 -13.43 3.13 35.03
CA GLN A 160 -13.94 3.12 33.66
C GLN A 160 -12.98 2.41 32.70
N PHE A 161 -11.66 2.56 32.89
CA PHE A 161 -10.65 1.80 32.15
C PHE A 161 -10.85 0.30 32.35
N ASP A 162 -10.95 -0.17 33.61
CA ASP A 162 -11.09 -1.59 33.93
C ASP A 162 -12.38 -2.17 33.31
N ALA A 163 -13.49 -1.42 33.38
CA ALA A 163 -14.76 -1.84 32.82
C ALA A 163 -14.70 -1.96 31.28
N VAL A 164 -14.13 -0.96 30.60
CA VAL A 164 -13.98 -0.99 29.13
C VAL A 164 -13.00 -2.07 28.71
N LEU A 165 -11.85 -2.22 29.39
CA LEU A 165 -10.87 -3.28 29.11
C LEU A 165 -11.50 -4.67 29.19
N ALA A 166 -12.33 -4.92 30.21
CA ALA A 166 -13.03 -6.19 30.36
C ALA A 166 -13.98 -6.48 29.18
N LEU A 167 -14.67 -5.45 28.65
CA LEU A 167 -15.50 -5.58 27.45
C LEU A 167 -14.68 -5.89 26.21
N LEU A 168 -13.55 -5.19 26.02
CA LEU A 168 -12.66 -5.42 24.87
C LEU A 168 -12.06 -6.82 24.91
N ARG A 169 -11.56 -7.27 26.06
CA ARG A 169 -11.04 -8.63 26.28
C ARG A 169 -12.10 -9.70 25.97
N LYS A 170 -13.31 -9.51 26.47
CA LYS A 170 -14.43 -10.42 26.19
C LYS A 170 -14.75 -10.48 24.69
N SER A 171 -14.72 -9.35 24.00
CA SER A 171 -15.02 -9.29 22.57
C SER A 171 -13.89 -9.84 21.67
N ASN A 172 -12.65 -9.82 22.14
CA ASN A 172 -11.52 -10.44 21.45
C ASN A 172 -11.48 -11.96 21.63
N GLY A 173 -12.06 -12.47 22.72
CA GLY A 173 -12.10 -13.90 23.04
C GLY A 173 -10.83 -14.39 23.74
N THR A 174 -10.70 -15.71 23.86
CA THR A 174 -9.61 -16.39 24.57
C THR A 174 -8.83 -17.38 23.71
N ASN A 175 -9.15 -17.48 22.42
CA ASN A 175 -8.45 -18.37 21.51
C ASN A 175 -7.18 -17.68 20.97
N GLU A 176 -6.03 -18.05 21.53
CA GLU A 176 -4.71 -17.50 21.17
C GLU A 176 -4.28 -17.85 19.75
N ASP A 177 -4.82 -18.90 19.16
CA ASP A 177 -4.54 -19.30 17.78
C ASP A 177 -5.40 -18.55 16.76
N ALA A 178 -6.35 -17.72 17.19
CA ALA A 178 -7.16 -16.94 16.29
C ALA A 178 -6.34 -15.85 15.60
N GLU A 179 -6.50 -15.70 14.27
CA GLU A 179 -5.79 -14.73 13.44
C GLU A 179 -5.83 -13.29 13.97
N ASN A 180 -6.93 -12.95 14.64
CA ASN A 180 -7.19 -11.62 15.20
C ASN A 180 -7.03 -11.56 16.72
N TYR A 181 -6.31 -12.49 17.34
CA TYR A 181 -6.07 -12.46 18.78
C TYR A 181 -5.05 -11.38 19.16
N CYS A 182 -5.41 -10.57 20.14
CA CYS A 182 -4.61 -9.44 20.60
C CYS A 182 -3.87 -9.76 21.91
N TYR A 183 -2.65 -10.24 21.81
CA TYR A 183 -1.84 -10.62 22.96
C TYR A 183 -1.69 -9.50 24.01
N GLU A 184 -1.34 -8.28 23.54
CA GLU A 184 -1.09 -7.17 24.47
C GLU A 184 -2.37 -6.70 25.17
N LEU A 185 -3.53 -6.89 24.55
CA LEU A 185 -4.82 -6.58 25.18
C LEU A 185 -5.08 -7.43 26.44
N HIS A 186 -4.58 -8.68 26.43
CA HIS A 186 -4.79 -9.64 27.52
C HIS A 186 -3.70 -9.60 28.59
N LYS A 187 -2.59 -8.90 28.36
CA LYS A 187 -1.52 -8.73 29.35
C LYS A 187 -1.81 -7.56 30.29
N ASP A 188 -1.37 -7.73 31.53
CA ASP A 188 -1.42 -6.68 32.57
C ASP A 188 -0.06 -5.99 32.73
N ASP A 189 0.58 -5.66 31.63
CA ASP A 189 1.91 -5.09 31.59
C ASP A 189 1.93 -3.60 31.20
N VAL A 190 3.16 -3.11 30.95
CA VAL A 190 3.43 -1.70 30.63
C VAL A 190 2.85 -1.20 29.31
N TRP A 191 2.46 -2.08 28.40
CA TRP A 191 1.94 -1.70 27.08
C TRP A 191 0.45 -1.35 27.12
N ASN A 192 -0.32 -2.01 27.99
CA ASN A 192 -1.76 -1.79 28.12
C ASN A 192 -2.06 -0.73 29.20
N LYS A 193 -1.62 0.51 28.98
CA LYS A 193 -1.72 1.61 29.95
C LYS A 193 -2.94 2.50 29.77
N GLN A 194 -3.45 2.60 28.54
CA GLN A 194 -4.55 3.50 28.21
C GLN A 194 -5.45 2.92 27.13
N ILE A 195 -6.70 3.36 27.15
CA ILE A 195 -7.67 3.16 26.07
C ILE A 195 -8.08 4.54 25.60
N THR A 196 -7.95 4.80 24.30
CA THR A 196 -8.41 6.05 23.69
C THR A 196 -9.81 5.87 23.15
N LEU A 197 -10.70 6.77 23.50
CA LEU A 197 -12.08 6.80 23.05
C LEU A 197 -12.28 7.94 22.05
N TYR A 198 -12.75 7.61 20.87
CA TYR A 198 -13.08 8.55 19.81
C TYR A 198 -14.60 8.62 19.66
N PRO A 199 -15.25 9.76 19.96
CA PRO A 199 -16.66 9.94 19.69
C PRO A 199 -17.02 9.65 18.24
N LEU A 200 -18.16 9.02 18.03
CA LEU A 200 -18.77 8.75 16.74
C LEU A 200 -20.15 9.38 16.67
N THR A 201 -20.81 9.26 15.53
CA THR A 201 -22.20 9.71 15.40
C THR A 201 -23.16 8.78 16.16
N LYS A 202 -24.37 9.27 16.44
CA LYS A 202 -25.45 8.51 17.10
C LYS A 202 -25.08 8.01 18.50
N GLY A 203 -24.23 8.76 19.22
CA GLY A 203 -23.82 8.41 20.58
C GLY A 203 -22.93 7.17 20.67
N LYS A 204 -22.34 6.70 19.59
CA LYS A 204 -21.35 5.61 19.58
C LYS A 204 -19.95 6.14 19.83
N VAL A 205 -19.05 5.23 20.20
CA VAL A 205 -17.65 5.53 20.49
C VAL A 205 -16.77 4.44 19.88
N LEU A 206 -15.68 4.83 19.21
CA LEU A 206 -14.61 3.90 18.87
C LEU A 206 -13.62 3.83 20.03
N ALA A 207 -13.39 2.65 20.57
CA ALA A 207 -12.34 2.38 21.53
C ALA A 207 -11.11 1.83 20.84
N GLN A 208 -9.94 2.37 21.19
CA GLN A 208 -8.63 1.93 20.73
C GLN A 208 -7.80 1.46 21.93
N ALA A 209 -7.29 0.25 21.85
CA ALA A 209 -6.33 -0.31 22.81
C ALA A 209 -5.20 -0.99 22.04
N ILE A 210 -4.04 -1.20 22.68
CA ILE A 210 -2.93 -1.94 22.07
C ILE A 210 -3.34 -3.40 21.79
N CYS A 211 -3.01 -3.92 20.60
CA CYS A 211 -3.26 -5.30 20.20
C CYS A 211 -1.99 -6.12 20.17
N SER A 212 -1.01 -5.62 19.40
CA SER A 212 0.31 -6.24 19.29
C SER A 212 1.39 -5.21 19.11
N SER A 213 2.60 -5.54 19.55
CA SER A 213 3.79 -4.71 19.37
C SER A 213 4.97 -5.58 18.97
N SER A 214 5.72 -5.16 17.98
CA SER A 214 6.95 -5.79 17.50
C SER A 214 8.06 -4.75 17.35
N ALA A 215 9.23 -5.16 16.86
CA ALA A 215 10.39 -4.27 16.75
C ALA A 215 10.13 -3.02 15.90
N TYR A 216 9.26 -3.07 14.90
CA TYR A 216 9.01 -1.96 13.96
C TYR A 216 7.55 -1.83 13.51
N ASN A 217 6.65 -2.67 13.99
CA ASN A 217 5.21 -2.57 13.77
C ASN A 217 4.46 -2.65 15.08
N TYR A 218 3.33 -1.98 15.15
CA TYR A 218 2.32 -2.19 16.19
C TYR A 218 0.94 -2.19 15.57
N THR A 219 -0.01 -2.83 16.23
CA THR A 219 -1.42 -2.78 15.86
C THR A 219 -2.26 -2.44 17.08
N ASN A 220 -3.38 -1.78 16.82
CA ASN A 220 -4.37 -1.50 17.85
C ASN A 220 -5.61 -2.39 17.66
N TYR A 221 -6.21 -2.74 18.76
CA TYR A 221 -7.54 -3.32 18.82
C TYR A 221 -8.57 -2.20 18.75
N TYR A 222 -9.46 -2.27 17.79
CA TYR A 222 -10.52 -1.30 17.60
C TYR A 222 -11.88 -1.94 17.77
N ALA A 223 -12.73 -1.33 18.61
CA ALA A 223 -14.09 -1.77 18.81
C ALA A 223 -15.05 -0.56 18.89
N VAL A 224 -16.18 -0.65 18.24
CA VAL A 224 -17.27 0.31 18.39
C VAL A 224 -18.12 -0.09 19.59
N LEU A 225 -18.27 0.84 20.53
CA LEU A 225 -19.09 0.68 21.73
C LEU A 225 -20.33 1.58 21.64
N ASP A 226 -21.33 1.21 22.42
CA ASP A 226 -22.45 2.11 22.74
C ASP A 226 -21.95 3.30 23.56
N GLY A 227 -22.69 4.42 23.55
CA GLY A 227 -22.27 5.67 24.25
C GLY A 227 -22.26 5.58 25.78
N LYS A 228 -22.80 4.50 26.36
CA LYS A 228 -22.72 4.21 27.79
C LYS A 228 -21.51 3.37 28.16
N LEU A 229 -20.70 2.98 27.16
CA LEU A 229 -19.54 2.09 27.32
C LEU A 229 -19.89 0.77 28.03
N SER A 230 -21.05 0.23 27.74
CA SER A 230 -21.58 -0.97 28.37
C SER A 230 -21.61 -2.21 27.47
N LYS A 231 -21.44 -2.00 26.15
CA LYS A 231 -21.54 -3.06 25.15
C LYS A 231 -20.64 -2.77 23.96
N VAL A 232 -19.91 -3.79 23.50
CA VAL A 232 -19.27 -3.80 22.19
C VAL A 232 -20.31 -4.12 21.11
N GLU A 233 -20.43 -3.26 20.12
CA GLU A 233 -21.36 -3.44 19.00
C GLU A 233 -20.68 -3.99 17.75
N GLN A 234 -19.39 -3.66 17.57
CA GLN A 234 -18.60 -4.13 16.43
C GLN A 234 -17.13 -4.22 16.84
N VAL A 235 -16.45 -5.27 16.41
CA VAL A 235 -14.99 -5.39 16.44
C VAL A 235 -14.46 -5.17 15.04
N LEU A 236 -13.39 -4.40 14.89
CA LEU A 236 -12.71 -4.19 13.62
C LEU A 236 -11.53 -5.17 13.49
N GLU A 237 -11.13 -5.45 12.26
CA GLU A 237 -9.94 -6.25 12.02
C GLU A 237 -8.67 -5.56 12.57
N ASN A 238 -7.72 -6.33 13.05
CA ASN A 238 -6.49 -5.85 13.70
C ASN A 238 -5.43 -5.36 12.70
N ARG A 239 -5.86 -4.65 11.66
CA ARG A 239 -4.97 -4.17 10.58
C ARG A 239 -4.66 -2.69 10.66
N TYR A 240 -5.11 -2.02 11.73
CA TYR A 240 -4.96 -0.57 11.85
C TYR A 240 -4.06 -0.25 13.03
N ASN A 241 -3.25 0.79 12.88
CA ASN A 241 -2.37 1.27 13.94
C ASN A 241 -2.63 2.73 14.31
N TYR A 242 -3.48 3.43 13.57
CA TYR A 242 -3.73 4.85 13.80
C TYR A 242 -5.20 5.20 13.59
N ALA A 243 -5.72 6.15 14.39
CA ALA A 243 -7.04 6.74 14.21
C ALA A 243 -6.97 8.24 14.44
N ASP A 244 -7.59 9.04 13.57
CA ASP A 244 -7.67 10.49 13.71
C ASP A 244 -8.86 11.07 12.94
N TYR A 245 -9.28 12.27 13.36
CA TYR A 245 -10.28 13.04 12.64
C TYR A 245 -9.62 13.90 11.56
N ASP A 246 -10.12 13.78 10.35
CA ASP A 246 -9.73 14.68 9.26
C ASP A 246 -10.08 16.12 9.61
N LYS A 247 -9.12 17.02 9.50
CA LYS A 247 -9.26 18.43 9.95
C LYS A 247 -10.29 19.23 9.15
N ASN A 248 -10.50 18.87 7.88
CA ASN A 248 -11.38 19.60 6.97
C ASN A 248 -12.78 19.01 6.94
N THR A 249 -12.88 17.70 6.87
CA THR A 249 -14.15 16.98 6.68
C THR A 249 -14.74 16.47 7.99
N HIS A 250 -13.94 16.47 9.06
CA HIS A 250 -14.34 16.00 10.39
C HIS A 250 -14.76 14.52 10.43
N ILE A 251 -14.43 13.74 9.42
CA ILE A 251 -14.65 12.29 9.42
C ILE A 251 -13.59 11.60 10.27
N LEU A 252 -13.96 10.54 10.99
CA LEU A 252 -12.99 9.67 11.66
C LEU A 252 -12.44 8.66 10.65
N LYS A 253 -11.10 8.67 10.49
CA LYS A 253 -10.34 7.72 9.71
C LYS A 253 -9.56 6.79 10.62
N ILE A 254 -9.43 5.56 10.20
CA ILE A 254 -8.47 4.60 10.76
C ILE A 254 -7.52 4.17 9.66
N GLU A 255 -6.24 4.15 9.98
CA GLU A 255 -5.18 3.85 9.02
C GLU A 255 -4.29 2.73 9.54
N GLY A 256 -3.88 1.86 8.64
CA GLY A 256 -2.87 0.83 8.87
C GLY A 256 -1.70 1.04 7.92
N SER A 257 -0.49 1.04 8.45
CA SER A 257 0.74 1.11 7.67
C SER A 257 1.78 0.19 8.30
N PHE A 258 2.19 -0.83 7.58
CA PHE A 258 3.02 -1.91 8.10
C PHE A 258 4.23 -2.15 7.22
N LYS A 259 5.40 -2.21 7.83
CA LYS A 259 6.64 -2.67 7.20
C LYS A 259 6.60 -4.18 7.08
N ALA A 260 6.91 -4.71 5.92
CA ALA A 260 7.09 -6.16 5.77
C ALA A 260 8.40 -6.64 6.41
N ARG A 261 9.43 -5.75 6.49
CA ARG A 261 10.70 -6.03 7.18
C ARG A 261 11.33 -4.75 7.76
N GLY A 262 12.30 -4.92 8.64
CA GLY A 262 12.91 -3.82 9.42
C GLY A 262 13.57 -2.72 8.58
N LEU A 263 14.11 -3.05 7.40
CA LEU A 263 14.69 -2.08 6.46
C LEU A 263 13.67 -1.03 5.98
N GLY A 264 12.37 -1.36 5.99
CA GLY A 264 11.33 -0.43 5.57
C GLY A 264 11.29 -0.15 4.07
N ASP A 265 11.74 -1.09 3.27
CA ASP A 265 11.80 -1.00 1.81
C ASP A 265 10.56 -1.61 1.12
N CYS A 266 9.61 -2.06 1.89
CA CYS A 266 8.32 -2.51 1.41
C CYS A 266 7.26 -2.38 2.51
N TRP A 267 6.10 -1.87 2.12
CA TRP A 267 5.00 -1.53 2.99
C TRP A 267 3.68 -2.04 2.44
N HIS A 268 2.75 -2.24 3.34
CA HIS A 268 1.33 -2.39 3.04
C HIS A 268 0.58 -1.33 3.84
N GLY A 269 -0.33 -0.62 3.18
CA GLY A 269 -1.15 0.40 3.81
C GLY A 269 -2.62 0.25 3.45
N GLN A 270 -3.49 0.69 4.37
CA GLN A 270 -4.93 0.71 4.18
C GLN A 270 -5.57 1.84 4.98
N GLU A 271 -6.72 2.31 4.53
CA GLU A 271 -7.52 3.34 5.18
C GLU A 271 -8.98 2.90 5.23
N ALA A 272 -9.67 3.12 6.34
CA ALA A 272 -11.11 2.99 6.44
C ALA A 272 -11.73 4.20 7.14
N VAL A 273 -13.00 4.48 6.86
CA VAL A 273 -13.73 5.63 7.39
C VAL A 273 -15.04 5.21 8.04
N TRP A 274 -15.49 6.00 9.02
CA TRP A 274 -16.80 5.83 9.63
C TRP A 274 -17.93 6.31 8.71
N ASN A 275 -18.89 5.45 8.40
CA ASN A 275 -20.02 5.77 7.54
C ASN A 275 -21.34 6.06 8.30
N GLY A 276 -21.28 6.14 9.64
CA GLY A 276 -22.46 6.28 10.51
C GLY A 276 -23.01 4.96 11.03
N LYS A 277 -22.46 3.82 10.59
CA LYS A 277 -22.87 2.48 11.00
C LYS A 277 -21.67 1.56 11.27
N THR A 278 -20.68 1.56 10.40
CA THR A 278 -19.46 0.74 10.45
C THR A 278 -18.28 1.48 9.80
N PHE A 279 -17.07 0.97 9.99
CA PHE A 279 -15.91 1.38 9.21
C PHE A 279 -15.86 0.64 7.88
N ILE A 280 -15.62 1.37 6.80
CA ILE A 280 -15.54 0.85 5.43
C ILE A 280 -14.18 1.19 4.85
N LEU A 281 -13.52 0.19 4.25
CA LEU A 281 -12.25 0.34 3.55
C LEU A 281 -12.38 1.37 2.41
N THR A 282 -11.46 2.33 2.35
CA THR A 282 -11.43 3.39 1.33
C THR A 282 -10.20 3.34 0.46
N LYS A 283 -9.09 2.82 0.97
CA LYS A 283 -7.84 2.62 0.25
C LYS A 283 -7.11 1.38 0.73
N GLU A 284 -6.41 0.75 -0.19
CA GLU A 284 -5.47 -0.31 0.10
C GLU A 284 -4.33 -0.28 -0.93
N TYR A 285 -3.09 -0.46 -0.47
CA TYR A 285 -1.93 -0.39 -1.34
C TYR A 285 -0.69 -1.09 -0.74
N PRO A 286 0.06 -1.86 -1.53
CA PRO A 286 1.45 -2.17 -1.26
C PRO A 286 2.38 -1.07 -1.83
N SER A 287 3.63 -1.04 -1.41
CA SER A 287 4.69 -0.21 -2.00
C SER A 287 5.63 -0.99 -2.94
N GLY A 288 5.24 -2.19 -3.34
CA GLY A 288 6.04 -3.08 -4.18
C GLY A 288 6.85 -4.09 -3.37
N SER A 289 7.82 -4.74 -4.03
CA SER A 289 8.66 -5.77 -3.42
C SER A 289 9.76 -5.17 -2.54
N CYS A 290 10.19 -5.93 -1.54
CA CYS A 290 11.28 -5.57 -0.62
C CYS A 290 12.64 -5.72 -1.32
N LYS A 291 13.12 -4.66 -1.93
CA LYS A 291 14.31 -4.65 -2.80
C LYS A 291 15.29 -3.51 -2.51
N GLY A 292 15.39 -3.12 -1.24
CA GLY A 292 16.42 -2.17 -0.78
C GLY A 292 16.05 -0.69 -0.88
N PHE A 293 14.92 -0.31 -1.47
CA PHE A 293 14.49 1.08 -1.54
C PHE A 293 13.82 1.54 -0.23
N PRO A 294 14.38 2.47 0.53
CA PRO A 294 13.73 3.02 1.71
C PRO A 294 12.34 3.59 1.37
N GLY A 295 11.31 3.14 2.09
CA GLY A 295 9.92 3.52 1.79
C GLY A 295 9.26 2.76 0.63
N GLY A 296 10.02 1.99 -0.14
CA GLY A 296 9.60 1.29 -1.37
C GLY A 296 10.04 2.00 -2.64
N ALA A 297 10.36 1.24 -3.69
CA ALA A 297 10.80 1.79 -4.99
C ALA A 297 9.75 2.69 -5.65
N TRP A 298 8.49 2.39 -5.39
CA TRP A 298 7.35 3.07 -5.98
C TRP A 298 6.42 3.54 -4.87
N GLY A 299 5.85 4.70 -5.04
CA GLY A 299 4.79 5.18 -4.15
C GLY A 299 3.65 4.16 -4.04
N PRO A 300 2.58 4.44 -3.30
CA PRO A 300 1.49 3.51 -3.14
C PRO A 300 1.02 2.95 -4.49
N LEU A 301 1.07 1.63 -4.65
CA LEU A 301 0.53 0.91 -5.81
C LEU A 301 -0.89 0.46 -5.45
N PRO A 302 -1.94 1.25 -5.76
CA PRO A 302 -3.26 1.00 -5.19
C PRO A 302 -3.85 -0.30 -5.72
N THR A 303 -4.26 -1.17 -4.80
CA THR A 303 -5.08 -2.36 -5.05
C THR A 303 -6.56 -2.07 -4.87
N PHE A 304 -6.88 -1.05 -4.05
CA PHE A 304 -8.23 -0.52 -3.91
C PHE A 304 -8.20 1.01 -3.70
N VAL A 305 -9.09 1.71 -4.38
CA VAL A 305 -9.33 3.14 -4.22
C VAL A 305 -10.83 3.43 -4.24
N SER A 306 -11.25 4.47 -3.54
CA SER A 306 -12.63 4.93 -3.56
C SER A 306 -12.72 6.46 -3.61
N GLU A 307 -13.88 6.98 -4.01
CA GLU A 307 -14.25 8.38 -3.94
C GLU A 307 -15.10 8.60 -2.68
N LEU A 308 -14.66 9.46 -1.77
CA LEU A 308 -15.39 9.76 -0.55
C LEU A 308 -16.47 10.81 -0.79
N LYS A 309 -17.68 10.52 -0.33
CA LYS A 309 -18.80 11.47 -0.23
C LYS A 309 -19.08 11.71 1.25
N VAL A 310 -18.71 12.91 1.72
CA VAL A 310 -18.92 13.30 3.12
C VAL A 310 -20.34 13.87 3.28
N LYS A 311 -21.03 13.42 4.34
CA LYS A 311 -22.36 13.87 4.76
C LYS A 311 -22.32 14.64 6.07
#